data_d145c9127454b77bee0fe1472d842cb5
#
_entry.id   d145c9127454b77bee0fe1472d842cb5
#
_cell.length_a   1.000
_cell.length_b   1.000
_cell.length_c   1.000
_cell.angle_alpha   90.00
_cell.angle_beta   90.00
_cell.angle_gamma   90.00
#
_symmetry.space_group_name_H-M   'P 1'
#
loop_
_entity.id
_entity.type
_entity.pdbx_description
1 polymer ?
#
loop_
_entity_poly.entity_id
_entity_poly.type
_entity_poly.pdbx_seq_one_letter_code
_entity_poly.pdbx_strand_id
1 'polypeptide(L)'
;MDPFTKKDWYDLKAPTMFATRTFGKTLVSRTQGTKTATDGLKGRKFDMCLADLNQDEDQAFRKIQLKVEDIQGRNCLTQFDGMTLTTDKLRSMLRKWQTLIEAFADVKTTDGYVLRLFCIGFTKRRMNQIKRTSYAKSSQIRQIRKKMVEIMQREASSWE
;
A
#
# COMPACT_ATOMS: atom_id res chain seq x y z
N MET A 1 26.24 17.91 23.78
CA MET A 1 24.91 18.58 23.74
C MET A 1 23.92 17.62 23.11
N ASP A 2 22.76 17.42 23.76
CA ASP A 2 21.70 16.52 23.30
C ASP A 2 21.09 17.03 21.96
N PRO A 3 21.15 16.26 20.87
CA PRO A 3 20.58 16.68 19.58
C PRO A 3 19.06 16.83 19.60
N PHE A 4 18.35 16.16 20.52
CA PHE A 4 16.89 16.23 20.62
C PHE A 4 16.39 17.58 21.16
N THR A 5 17.20 18.37 21.83
CA THR A 5 16.83 19.70 22.28
C THR A 5 16.60 20.71 21.17
N LYS A 6 17.14 20.41 19.96
CA LYS A 6 17.02 21.26 18.77
C LYS A 6 15.89 20.81 17.85
N LYS A 7 15.06 19.86 18.25
CA LYS A 7 14.01 19.27 17.42
C LYS A 7 12.61 19.61 17.95
N ASP A 8 11.69 19.72 17.02
CA ASP A 8 10.27 19.94 17.29
C ASP A 8 9.45 18.75 16.86
N TRP A 9 8.34 18.52 17.55
CA TRP A 9 7.36 17.48 17.23
C TRP A 9 6.25 18.04 16.36
N TYR A 10 5.86 17.26 15.36
CA TYR A 10 4.73 17.54 14.49
C TYR A 10 3.75 16.36 14.50
N ASP A 11 2.47 16.67 14.45
CA ASP A 11 1.41 15.66 14.39
C ASP A 11 1.20 15.20 12.94
N LEU A 12 0.98 13.90 12.77
CA LEU A 12 0.67 13.31 11.47
C LEU A 12 -0.83 13.16 11.34
N LYS A 13 -1.40 13.76 10.29
CA LYS A 13 -2.83 13.72 9.99
C LYS A 13 -3.09 12.84 8.78
N ALA A 14 -3.97 11.86 8.94
CA ALA A 14 -4.43 11.00 7.85
C ALA A 14 -5.44 11.72 6.93
N PRO A 15 -5.60 11.27 5.67
CA PRO A 15 -6.66 11.77 4.80
C PRO A 15 -8.05 11.56 5.37
N THR A 16 -9.03 12.33 4.88
CA THR A 16 -10.42 12.29 5.37
C THR A 16 -11.13 10.96 5.15
N MET A 17 -10.62 10.13 4.24
CA MET A 17 -11.19 8.80 3.96
C MET A 17 -11.04 7.81 5.11
N PHE A 18 -10.12 8.06 6.04
CA PHE A 18 -9.87 7.19 7.18
C PHE A 18 -10.59 7.70 8.44
N ALA A 19 -11.07 6.78 9.26
CA ALA A 19 -11.76 7.10 10.51
C ALA A 19 -10.84 7.80 11.52
N THR A 20 -9.59 7.33 11.63
CA THR A 20 -8.58 7.93 12.50
C THR A 20 -7.86 9.06 11.78
N ARG A 21 -7.89 10.27 12.34
CA ARG A 21 -7.27 11.45 11.71
C ARG A 21 -5.82 11.66 12.15
N THR A 22 -5.53 11.56 13.44
CA THR A 22 -4.17 11.67 13.97
C THR A 22 -3.62 10.29 14.24
N PHE A 23 -2.59 9.88 13.50
CA PHE A 23 -2.05 8.53 13.61
C PHE A 23 -0.64 8.45 14.20
N GLY A 24 -0.04 9.59 14.53
CA GLY A 24 1.28 9.60 15.13
C GLY A 24 1.92 10.97 15.15
N LYS A 25 3.19 10.98 15.55
CA LYS A 25 4.02 12.18 15.61
C LYS A 25 5.36 11.92 14.96
N THR A 26 5.96 12.95 14.40
CA THR A 26 7.31 12.90 13.84
C THR A 26 8.16 14.05 14.38
N LEU A 27 9.45 13.79 14.42
CA LEU A 27 10.45 14.71 14.93
C LEU A 27 11.22 15.34 13.78
N VAL A 28 11.47 16.64 13.83
CA VAL A 28 12.24 17.35 12.81
C VAL A 28 13.12 18.41 13.46
N SER A 29 14.28 18.65 12.88
CA SER A 29 15.16 19.73 13.30
C SER A 29 14.53 21.11 13.02
N ARG A 30 14.64 22.05 13.97
CA ARG A 30 14.14 23.41 13.81
C ARG A 30 14.77 24.08 12.58
N THR A 31 14.05 25.02 12.01
CA THR A 31 14.54 25.83 10.90
C THR A 31 15.86 26.53 11.25
N GLN A 32 16.88 26.30 10.44
CA GLN A 32 18.18 26.92 10.56
C GLN A 32 18.63 27.48 9.20
N GLY A 33 18.67 28.80 9.06
CA GLY A 33 19.06 29.43 7.82
C GLY A 33 18.18 29.03 6.64
N THR A 34 18.79 28.44 5.61
CA THR A 34 18.10 27.99 4.41
C THR A 34 17.40 26.65 4.55
N LYS A 35 17.74 25.86 5.61
CA LYS A 35 17.10 24.57 5.88
C LYS A 35 15.85 24.78 6.72
N THR A 36 14.69 24.70 6.09
CA THR A 36 13.40 24.83 6.79
C THR A 36 12.95 23.49 7.34
N ALA A 37 12.22 23.51 8.45
CA ALA A 37 11.59 22.31 9.00
C ALA A 37 10.59 21.70 8.01
N THR A 38 9.89 22.54 7.26
CA THR A 38 8.94 22.13 6.20
C THR A 38 9.63 21.26 5.14
N ASP A 39 10.79 21.67 4.65
CA ASP A 39 11.53 20.90 3.64
C ASP A 39 11.98 19.53 4.18
N GLY A 40 12.29 19.46 5.46
CA GLY A 40 12.64 18.20 6.12
C GLY A 40 11.46 17.26 6.34
N LEU A 41 10.24 17.80 6.43
CA LEU A 41 9.02 17.02 6.66
C LEU A 41 8.35 16.54 5.37
N LYS A 42 8.32 17.38 4.34
CA LYS A 42 7.71 17.02 3.06
C LYS A 42 8.40 15.81 2.43
N GLY A 43 7.60 14.89 1.95
CA GLY A 43 8.09 13.67 1.32
C GLY A 43 8.35 12.51 2.27
N ARG A 44 8.22 12.68 3.59
CA ARG A 44 8.31 11.57 4.54
C ARG A 44 7.16 10.59 4.33
N LYS A 45 7.48 9.31 4.38
CA LYS A 45 6.50 8.23 4.20
C LYS A 45 6.35 7.45 5.51
N PHE A 46 5.12 7.11 5.83
CA PHE A 46 4.79 6.37 7.05
C PHE A 46 3.91 5.18 6.69
N ASP A 47 4.27 4.01 7.20
CA ASP A 47 3.47 2.81 7.04
C ASP A 47 2.54 2.65 8.24
N MET A 48 1.25 2.55 7.96
CA MET A 48 0.23 2.35 8.98
C MET A 48 -0.61 1.12 8.68
N CYS A 49 -0.98 0.39 9.72
CA CYS A 49 -1.92 -0.70 9.60
C CYS A 49 -3.31 -0.16 9.29
N LEU A 50 -3.98 -0.73 8.30
CA LEU A 50 -5.34 -0.29 7.94
C LEU A 50 -6.35 -0.56 9.08
N ALA A 51 -6.11 -1.56 9.91
CA ALA A 51 -6.92 -1.81 11.10
C ALA A 51 -6.92 -0.62 12.06
N ASP A 52 -5.77 0.01 12.28
CA ASP A 52 -5.66 1.18 13.15
C ASP A 52 -6.30 2.42 12.54
N LEU A 53 -6.20 2.58 11.22
CA LEU A 53 -6.79 3.72 10.51
C LEU A 53 -8.32 3.66 10.43
N ASN A 54 -8.89 2.48 10.21
CA ASN A 54 -10.33 2.27 10.08
C ASN A 54 -11.00 1.66 11.30
N GLN A 55 -10.23 1.32 12.33
CA GLN A 55 -10.72 0.64 13.54
C GLN A 55 -11.44 -0.69 13.22
N ASP A 56 -10.94 -1.41 12.25
CA ASP A 56 -11.46 -2.69 11.76
C ASP A 56 -10.36 -3.76 11.81
N GLU A 57 -10.41 -4.64 12.78
CA GLU A 57 -9.39 -5.68 13.00
C GLU A 57 -9.28 -6.68 11.84
N ASP A 58 -10.33 -6.87 11.06
CA ASP A 58 -10.32 -7.79 9.93
C ASP A 58 -9.38 -7.33 8.80
N GLN A 59 -8.98 -6.07 8.81
CA GLN A 59 -8.08 -5.48 7.82
C GLN A 59 -6.64 -5.33 8.33
N ALA A 60 -6.26 -6.00 9.41
CA ALA A 60 -4.92 -5.91 9.99
C ALA A 60 -3.79 -6.38 9.06
N PHE A 61 -4.12 -7.15 8.02
CA PHE A 61 -3.14 -7.64 7.04
C PHE A 61 -2.76 -6.62 5.97
N ARG A 62 -3.37 -5.44 5.94
CA ARG A 62 -3.08 -4.39 4.97
C ARG A 62 -2.32 -3.24 5.62
N LYS A 63 -1.23 -2.83 5.00
CA LYS A 63 -0.47 -1.63 5.37
C LYS A 63 -0.73 -0.54 4.36
N ILE A 64 -1.08 0.64 4.83
CA ILE A 64 -1.23 1.83 4.01
C ILE A 64 0.01 2.69 4.19
N GLN A 65 0.61 3.12 3.08
CA GLN A 65 1.71 4.07 3.08
C GLN A 65 1.16 5.47 2.86
N LEU A 66 1.45 6.37 3.79
CA LEU A 66 1.03 7.77 3.76
C LEU A 66 2.26 8.66 3.63
N LYS A 67 2.22 9.59 2.69
CA LYS A 67 3.30 10.53 2.40
C LYS A 67 2.90 11.94 2.79
N VAL A 68 3.79 12.64 3.47
CA VAL A 68 3.57 14.05 3.85
C VAL A 68 3.63 14.93 2.59
N GLU A 69 2.54 15.64 2.31
CA GLU A 69 2.46 16.57 1.17
C GLU A 69 2.48 18.02 1.57
N ASP A 70 1.83 18.36 2.68
CA ASP A 70 1.72 19.73 3.14
C ASP A 70 1.81 19.82 4.66
N ILE A 71 2.12 21.00 5.16
CA ILE A 71 2.26 21.26 6.59
C ILE A 71 1.43 22.49 6.94
N GLN A 72 0.53 22.32 7.89
CA GLN A 72 -0.29 23.41 8.43
C GLN A 72 -0.05 23.53 9.93
N GLY A 73 0.67 24.59 10.32
CA GLY A 73 1.09 24.78 11.70
C GLY A 73 1.97 23.65 12.20
N ARG A 74 1.50 22.90 13.18
CA ARG A 74 2.16 21.68 13.72
C ARG A 74 1.60 20.38 13.16
N ASN A 75 0.75 20.45 12.15
CA ASN A 75 0.12 19.28 11.53
C ASN A 75 0.75 18.99 10.17
N CYS A 76 1.22 17.77 9.98
CA CYS A 76 1.65 17.26 8.69
C CYS A 76 0.45 16.60 8.00
N LEU A 77 0.01 17.16 6.88
CA LEU A 77 -1.05 16.59 6.08
C LEU A 77 -0.47 15.52 5.16
N THR A 78 -1.00 14.31 5.24
CA THR A 78 -0.55 13.18 4.46
C THR A 78 -1.54 12.79 3.38
N GLN A 79 -1.04 12.14 2.35
CA GLN A 79 -1.80 11.63 1.22
C GLN A 79 -1.48 10.15 1.03
N PHE A 80 -2.42 9.41 0.49
CA PHE A 80 -2.21 8.02 0.12
C PHE A 80 -1.08 7.89 -0.91
N ASP A 81 -0.09 7.05 -0.62
CA ASP A 81 1.05 6.80 -1.51
C ASP A 81 1.11 5.34 -1.97
N GLY A 82 0.60 4.40 -1.21
CA GLY A 82 0.60 3.00 -1.57
C GLY A 82 -0.04 2.10 -0.53
N MET A 83 -0.23 0.84 -0.91
CA MET A 83 -0.74 -0.20 -0.04
C MET A 83 0.06 -1.49 -0.27
N THR A 84 0.35 -2.20 0.79
CA THR A 84 1.00 -3.51 0.75
C THR A 84 0.31 -4.49 1.68
N LEU A 85 0.45 -5.77 1.39
CA LEU A 85 0.06 -6.83 2.33
C LEU A 85 1.20 -7.09 3.31
N THR A 86 0.86 -7.49 4.52
CA THR A 86 1.86 -7.96 5.49
C THR A 86 2.49 -9.26 5.00
N THR A 87 3.75 -9.48 5.36
CA THR A 87 4.49 -10.68 4.94
C THR A 87 3.85 -11.97 5.46
N ASP A 88 3.33 -11.95 6.68
CA ASP A 88 2.65 -13.10 7.26
C ASP A 88 1.39 -13.49 6.47
N LYS A 89 0.59 -12.51 6.04
CA LYS A 89 -0.59 -12.76 5.20
C LYS A 89 -0.20 -13.37 3.85
N LEU A 90 0.80 -12.76 3.20
CA LEU A 90 1.27 -13.25 1.90
C LEU A 90 1.76 -14.69 2.00
N ARG A 91 2.55 -15.01 3.03
CA ARG A 91 3.07 -16.36 3.24
C ARG A 91 2.01 -17.37 3.67
N SER A 92 0.99 -16.94 4.39
CA SER A 92 -0.13 -17.82 4.80
C SER A 92 -0.99 -18.27 3.61
N MET A 93 -1.02 -17.49 2.53
CA MET A 93 -1.75 -17.85 1.32
C MET A 93 -1.04 -18.90 0.46
N LEU A 94 0.28 -19.05 0.63
CA LEU A 94 1.07 -20.03 -0.12
C LEU A 94 0.77 -21.43 0.38
N ARG A 95 0.44 -22.32 -0.54
CA ARG A 95 0.14 -23.73 -0.24
C ARG A 95 0.85 -24.65 -1.23
N LYS A 96 1.13 -25.87 -0.79
CA LYS A 96 1.64 -26.93 -1.67
C LYS A 96 0.59 -27.32 -2.71
N TRP A 97 1.06 -27.90 -3.80
CA TRP A 97 0.27 -28.54 -4.87
C TRP A 97 -0.50 -27.58 -5.77
N GLN A 98 -0.18 -26.31 -5.71
CA GLN A 98 -0.75 -25.28 -6.59
C GLN A 98 0.33 -24.37 -7.15
N THR A 99 0.02 -23.69 -8.26
CA THR A 99 0.90 -22.67 -8.85
C THR A 99 0.44 -21.29 -8.41
N LEU A 100 1.39 -20.47 -7.95
CA LEU A 100 1.17 -19.05 -7.69
C LEU A 100 1.49 -18.26 -8.96
N ILE A 101 0.61 -17.36 -9.37
CA ILE A 101 0.78 -16.50 -10.53
C ILE A 101 0.67 -15.06 -10.07
N GLU A 102 1.69 -14.28 -10.35
CA GLU A 102 1.74 -12.86 -10.04
C GLU A 102 1.67 -12.05 -11.32
N ALA A 103 0.94 -10.94 -11.27
CA ALA A 103 0.86 -9.99 -12.36
C ALA A 103 0.82 -8.57 -11.82
N PHE A 104 1.32 -7.63 -12.61
CA PHE A 104 1.17 -6.21 -12.33
C PHE A 104 0.72 -5.47 -13.58
N ALA A 105 0.08 -4.33 -13.38
CA ALA A 105 -0.32 -3.45 -14.47
C ALA A 105 -0.24 -2.00 -14.02
N ASP A 106 0.19 -1.14 -14.91
CA ASP A 106 0.16 0.31 -14.71
C ASP A 106 -1.12 0.84 -15.35
N VAL A 107 -1.97 1.47 -14.56
CA VAL A 107 -3.27 1.97 -15.00
C VAL A 107 -3.40 3.44 -14.65
N LYS A 108 -3.87 4.23 -15.59
CA LYS A 108 -4.20 5.64 -15.37
C LYS A 108 -5.69 5.75 -15.02
N THR A 109 -5.96 6.35 -13.86
CA THR A 109 -7.34 6.60 -13.40
C THR A 109 -7.95 7.81 -14.11
N THR A 110 -9.27 8.00 -13.96
CA THR A 110 -9.99 9.12 -14.59
C THR A 110 -9.54 10.48 -14.07
N ASP A 111 -9.11 10.56 -12.82
CA ASP A 111 -8.57 11.78 -12.19
C ASP A 111 -7.07 12.01 -12.41
N GLY A 112 -6.44 11.21 -13.28
CA GLY A 112 -5.07 11.43 -13.76
C GLY A 112 -3.97 10.75 -12.95
N TYR A 113 -4.28 10.02 -11.90
CA TYR A 113 -3.28 9.23 -11.17
C TYR A 113 -2.86 8.00 -11.96
N VAL A 114 -1.58 7.65 -11.90
CA VAL A 114 -1.06 6.39 -12.43
C VAL A 114 -0.82 5.45 -11.28
N LEU A 115 -1.54 4.32 -11.28
CA LEU A 115 -1.44 3.30 -10.24
C LEU A 115 -0.75 2.06 -10.80
N ARG A 116 0.19 1.49 -10.04
CA ARG A 116 0.70 0.16 -10.28
C ARG A 116 -0.06 -0.82 -9.41
N LEU A 117 -0.90 -1.62 -10.03
CA LEU A 117 -1.70 -2.63 -9.36
C LEU A 117 -1.01 -3.99 -9.42
N PHE A 118 -1.11 -4.73 -8.34
CA PHE A 118 -0.55 -6.08 -8.22
C PHE A 118 -1.68 -7.07 -7.99
N CYS A 119 -1.60 -8.21 -8.64
CA CYS A 119 -2.57 -9.28 -8.52
C CYS A 119 -1.86 -10.60 -8.27
N ILE A 120 -2.38 -11.38 -7.34
CA ILE A 120 -1.87 -12.71 -7.01
C ILE A 120 -2.99 -13.71 -7.25
N GLY A 121 -2.72 -14.73 -8.07
CA GLY A 121 -3.66 -15.79 -8.38
C GLY A 121 -3.10 -17.15 -8.02
N PHE A 122 -3.97 -18.06 -7.65
CA PHE A 122 -3.62 -19.45 -7.36
C PHE A 122 -4.45 -20.38 -8.21
N THR A 123 -3.82 -21.45 -8.72
CA THR A 123 -4.55 -22.49 -9.41
C THR A 123 -5.33 -23.35 -8.41
N LYS A 124 -6.51 -23.77 -8.81
CA LYS A 124 -7.40 -24.57 -7.96
C LYS A 124 -7.73 -25.90 -8.66
N ARG A 125 -7.69 -26.98 -7.86
CA ARG A 125 -8.15 -28.29 -8.33
C ARG A 125 -9.65 -28.27 -8.61
N ARG A 126 -10.06 -28.88 -9.72
CA ARG A 126 -11.49 -29.04 -10.03
C ARG A 126 -12.12 -30.10 -9.12
N MET A 127 -13.42 -30.02 -8.95
CA MET A 127 -14.16 -30.88 -8.01
C MET A 127 -14.06 -32.37 -8.38
N ASN A 128 -14.03 -32.69 -9.66
CA ASN A 128 -13.94 -34.07 -10.18
C ASN A 128 -12.51 -34.56 -10.44
N GLN A 129 -11.49 -33.76 -10.10
CA GLN A 129 -10.11 -34.14 -10.32
C GLN A 129 -9.61 -35.07 -9.21
N ILE A 130 -9.09 -36.22 -9.63
CA ILE A 130 -8.52 -37.23 -8.69
C ILE A 130 -7.11 -36.83 -8.28
N LYS A 131 -6.31 -36.27 -9.22
CA LYS A 131 -4.93 -35.89 -8.96
C LYS A 131 -4.85 -34.74 -7.95
N ARG A 132 -3.98 -34.89 -6.97
CA ARG A 132 -3.81 -33.90 -5.89
C ARG A 132 -3.23 -32.57 -6.38
N THR A 133 -2.33 -32.63 -7.36
CA THR A 133 -1.63 -31.43 -7.88
C THR A 133 -2.49 -30.66 -8.87
N SER A 134 -2.41 -29.34 -8.82
CA SER A 134 -3.09 -28.44 -9.74
C SER A 134 -2.12 -27.46 -10.40
N TYR A 135 -0.95 -27.95 -10.80
CA TYR A 135 0.08 -27.12 -11.43
C TYR A 135 -0.33 -26.68 -12.83
N ALA A 136 0.03 -25.46 -13.19
CA ALA A 136 -0.15 -24.93 -14.53
C ALA A 136 1.18 -24.95 -15.30
N LYS A 137 1.12 -25.25 -16.59
CA LYS A 137 2.26 -25.16 -17.50
C LYS A 137 2.60 -23.69 -17.80
N SER A 138 3.82 -23.40 -18.23
CA SER A 138 4.28 -22.05 -18.55
C SER A 138 3.38 -21.32 -19.56
N SER A 139 2.89 -22.05 -20.58
CA SER A 139 1.96 -21.49 -21.57
C SER A 139 0.62 -21.08 -20.95
N GLN A 140 0.09 -21.90 -20.04
CA GLN A 140 -1.14 -21.61 -19.31
C GLN A 140 -0.94 -20.42 -18.34
N ILE A 141 0.21 -20.35 -17.67
CA ILE A 141 0.55 -19.23 -16.80
C ILE A 141 0.56 -17.92 -17.57
N ARG A 142 1.14 -17.89 -18.77
CA ARG A 142 1.15 -16.69 -19.62
C ARG A 142 -0.26 -16.24 -20.01
N GLN A 143 -1.13 -17.17 -20.35
CA GLN A 143 -2.54 -16.87 -20.69
C GLN A 143 -3.30 -16.32 -19.48
N ILE A 144 -3.11 -16.93 -18.31
CA ILE A 144 -3.73 -16.47 -17.05
C ILE A 144 -3.24 -15.08 -16.71
N ARG A 145 -1.93 -14.85 -16.78
CA ARG A 145 -1.35 -13.51 -16.48
C ARG A 145 -1.88 -12.45 -17.43
N LYS A 146 -1.99 -12.76 -18.73
CA LYS A 146 -2.58 -11.85 -19.71
C LYS A 146 -4.01 -11.46 -19.32
N LYS A 147 -4.81 -12.43 -18.88
CA LYS A 147 -6.18 -12.19 -18.43
C LYS A 147 -6.24 -11.36 -17.13
N MET A 148 -5.33 -11.62 -16.20
CA MET A 148 -5.22 -10.84 -14.98
C MET A 148 -4.92 -9.35 -15.27
N VAL A 149 -3.96 -9.09 -16.16
CA VAL A 149 -3.61 -7.72 -16.58
C VAL A 149 -4.78 -7.03 -17.26
N GLU A 150 -5.48 -7.73 -18.17
CA GLU A 150 -6.67 -7.21 -18.87
C GLU A 150 -7.76 -6.79 -17.89
N ILE A 151 -8.04 -7.62 -16.89
CA ILE A 151 -9.05 -7.33 -15.87
C ILE A 151 -8.64 -6.11 -15.02
N MET A 152 -7.39 -6.04 -14.57
CA MET A 152 -6.90 -4.91 -13.79
C MET A 152 -7.02 -3.59 -14.57
N GLN A 153 -6.63 -3.59 -15.84
CA GLN A 153 -6.71 -2.40 -16.69
C GLN A 153 -8.15 -1.95 -16.93
N ARG A 154 -9.05 -2.90 -17.20
CA ARG A 154 -10.45 -2.60 -17.44
C ARG A 154 -11.15 -2.03 -16.21
N GLU A 155 -10.98 -2.67 -15.06
CA GLU A 155 -11.66 -2.25 -13.83
C GLU A 155 -11.08 -0.94 -13.28
N ALA A 156 -9.77 -0.79 -13.25
CA ALA A 156 -9.13 0.35 -12.63
C ALA A 156 -9.18 1.63 -13.48
N SER A 157 -9.37 1.53 -14.79
CA SER A 157 -9.46 2.70 -15.66
C SER A 157 -10.68 3.58 -15.38
N SER A 158 -11.70 3.03 -14.70
CA SER A 158 -12.92 3.76 -14.32
C SER A 158 -12.89 4.30 -12.88
N TRP A 159 -11.81 4.10 -12.14
CA TRP A 159 -11.71 4.56 -10.75
C TRP A 159 -11.46 6.07 -10.67
N GLU A 160 -12.04 6.70 -9.63
CA GLU A 160 -11.88 8.10 -9.26
C GLU A 160 -11.08 8.26 -7.98
#